data_008acfc0d7e9f4ae6c0f995a2d16fa6f
#
_entry.id   008acfc0d7e9f4ae6c0f995a2d16fa6f
#
_cell.length_a   1.000
_cell.length_b   1.000
_cell.length_c   1.000
_cell.angle_alpha   90.00
_cell.angle_beta   90.00
_cell.angle_gamma   90.00
#
_symmetry.space_group_name_H-M   'P 1'
#
loop_
_entity.id
_entity.type
_entity.pdbx_description
1 polymer ?
#
loop_
_entity_poly.entity_id
_entity_poly.type
_entity_poly.pdbx_seq_one_letter_code
_entity_poly.pdbx_strand_id
1 'polypeptide(L)'
;SRLTLEEKVKQMLNAAPAIPRLGILAYDWWNETLHGVARTPFRVTSYPQAIGMAATWDTNSLFRMADYSALEGRAIQNKAIEQGRTRERYLGLTYWTPNINIFRDPRWGRGQETYGEDPFLTAMLARAFVHGLQGDDPKYLKAAACAKHFAVHSGPEPSRHVDNFNPSTYDLWDTY
;
A
#
# COMPACT_ATOMS: atom_id res chain seq x y z
N SER A 1 3.62 -27.72 2.61
CA SER A 1 2.38 -26.97 2.35
C SER A 1 1.23 -27.96 2.06
N ARG A 2 0.04 -27.70 2.60
CA ARG A 2 -1.17 -28.51 2.35
C ARG A 2 -1.89 -28.12 1.05
N LEU A 3 -1.42 -27.05 0.38
CA LEU A 3 -1.94 -26.58 -0.91
C LEU A 3 -1.40 -27.40 -2.09
N THR A 4 -2.26 -27.70 -3.06
CA THR A 4 -1.83 -28.22 -4.37
C THR A 4 -1.12 -27.15 -5.18
N LEU A 5 -0.42 -27.53 -6.25
CA LEU A 5 0.26 -26.57 -7.12
C LEU A 5 -0.74 -25.58 -7.76
N GLU A 6 -1.87 -26.10 -8.25
CA GLU A 6 -2.93 -25.27 -8.84
C GLU A 6 -3.51 -24.27 -7.85
N GLU A 7 -3.76 -24.70 -6.60
CA GLU A 7 -4.23 -23.80 -5.55
C GLU A 7 -3.21 -22.72 -5.23
N LYS A 8 -1.91 -23.05 -5.16
CA LYS A 8 -0.85 -22.07 -4.96
C LYS A 8 -0.84 -21.01 -6.06
N VAL A 9 -0.92 -21.44 -7.32
CA VAL A 9 -0.95 -20.53 -8.48
C VAL A 9 -2.15 -19.58 -8.40
N LYS A 10 -3.33 -20.12 -8.09
CA LYS A 10 -4.56 -19.30 -7.93
C LYS A 10 -4.47 -18.31 -6.77
N GLN A 11 -3.73 -18.62 -5.70
CA GLN A 11 -3.51 -17.70 -4.58
C GLN A 11 -2.54 -16.55 -4.91
N MET A 12 -1.84 -16.58 -6.03
CA MET A 12 -0.98 -15.48 -6.49
C MET A 12 -1.75 -14.34 -7.17
N LEU A 13 -3.03 -14.51 -7.42
CA LEU A 13 -3.90 -13.45 -7.97
C LEU A 13 -4.33 -12.48 -6.87
N ASN A 14 -4.56 -11.21 -7.22
CA ASN A 14 -5.13 -10.26 -6.26
C ASN A 14 -6.51 -10.70 -5.76
N ALA A 15 -7.35 -11.26 -6.61
CA ALA A 15 -8.61 -11.89 -6.24
C ALA A 15 -8.38 -13.39 -5.94
N ALA A 16 -7.81 -13.69 -4.77
CA ALA A 16 -7.49 -15.04 -4.37
C ALA A 16 -8.76 -15.84 -4.05
N PRO A 17 -9.00 -17.00 -4.72
CA PRO A 17 -10.20 -17.81 -4.48
C PRO A 17 -10.16 -18.50 -3.12
N ALA A 18 -11.35 -18.87 -2.62
CA ALA A 18 -11.46 -19.71 -1.43
C ALA A 18 -10.87 -21.11 -1.67
N ILE A 19 -10.38 -21.74 -0.58
CA ILE A 19 -10.00 -23.15 -0.54
C ILE A 19 -10.77 -23.80 0.60
N PRO A 20 -12.04 -24.20 0.33
CA PRO A 20 -12.97 -24.66 1.39
C PRO A 20 -12.46 -25.87 2.18
N ARG A 21 -11.77 -26.80 1.53
CA ARG A 21 -11.18 -27.99 2.20
C ARG A 21 -10.13 -27.66 3.26
N LEU A 22 -9.58 -26.42 3.25
CA LEU A 22 -8.61 -25.92 4.21
C LEU A 22 -9.17 -24.80 5.11
N GLY A 23 -10.44 -24.45 4.95
CA GLY A 23 -11.06 -23.34 5.68
C GLY A 23 -10.55 -21.96 5.27
N ILE A 24 -9.91 -21.83 4.10
CA ILE A 24 -9.39 -20.57 3.60
C ILE A 24 -10.51 -19.87 2.85
N LEU A 25 -10.85 -18.65 3.28
CA LEU A 25 -11.84 -17.81 2.62
C LEU A 25 -11.26 -17.13 1.37
N ALA A 26 -12.11 -16.77 0.42
CA ALA A 26 -11.71 -15.89 -0.68
C ALA A 26 -11.36 -14.51 -0.15
N TYR A 27 -10.35 -13.88 -0.76
CA TYR A 27 -9.86 -12.57 -0.34
C TYR A 27 -9.36 -11.76 -1.53
N ASP A 28 -9.70 -10.46 -1.59
CA ASP A 28 -9.10 -9.55 -2.56
C ASP A 28 -8.00 -8.73 -1.88
N TRP A 29 -6.75 -8.92 -2.36
CA TRP A 29 -5.55 -8.27 -1.84
C TRP A 29 -5.44 -6.80 -2.22
N TRP A 30 -6.26 -6.33 -3.18
CA TRP A 30 -6.19 -4.97 -3.69
C TRP A 30 -7.00 -4.00 -2.85
N ASN A 31 -6.35 -3.33 -1.94
CA ASN A 31 -6.92 -2.26 -1.14
C ASN A 31 -5.96 -1.06 -1.14
N GLU A 32 -6.49 0.15 -1.00
CA GLU A 32 -5.71 1.39 -1.13
C GLU A 32 -5.95 2.34 0.03
N THR A 33 -4.84 2.91 0.55
CA THR A 33 -4.85 3.97 1.57
C THR A 33 -3.60 4.84 1.48
N LEU A 34 -3.42 5.56 0.36
CA LEU A 34 -2.29 6.47 0.20
C LEU A 34 -2.42 7.71 1.10
N HIS A 35 -3.64 8.22 1.27
CA HIS A 35 -3.95 9.38 2.11
C HIS A 35 -5.37 9.26 2.72
N GLY A 36 -5.65 8.15 3.36
CA GLY A 36 -6.94 7.71 3.86
C GLY A 36 -7.45 6.52 3.04
N VAL A 37 -8.31 5.68 3.64
CA VAL A 37 -8.88 4.52 2.96
C VAL A 37 -9.63 4.96 1.71
N ALA A 38 -9.34 4.31 0.57
CA ALA A 38 -9.86 4.74 -0.72
C ALA A 38 -10.76 3.68 -1.37
N ARG A 39 -11.59 4.14 -2.33
CA ARG A 39 -12.45 3.30 -3.20
C ARG A 39 -13.47 2.42 -2.45
N THR A 40 -13.65 2.65 -1.17
CA THR A 40 -14.66 1.97 -0.35
C THR A 40 -16.03 2.63 -0.53
N PRO A 41 -17.16 1.91 -0.36
CA PRO A 41 -18.49 2.51 -0.37
C PRO A 41 -18.84 3.24 0.94
N PHE A 42 -17.97 3.18 1.95
CA PHE A 42 -18.18 3.83 3.24
C PHE A 42 -17.59 5.24 3.26
N ARG A 43 -18.12 6.09 4.15
CA ARG A 43 -17.50 7.40 4.43
C ARG A 43 -16.22 7.19 5.23
N VAL A 44 -15.17 7.85 4.82
CA VAL A 44 -13.82 7.76 5.41
C VAL A 44 -13.17 9.14 5.47
N THR A 45 -12.13 9.26 6.27
CA THR A 45 -11.32 10.47 6.36
C THR A 45 -10.37 10.54 5.15
N SER A 46 -10.32 11.69 4.50
CA SER A 46 -9.35 12.00 3.45
C SER A 46 -8.31 12.99 3.99
N TYR A 47 -7.05 12.64 3.82
CA TYR A 47 -5.90 13.44 4.22
C TYR A 47 -5.27 14.13 2.99
N PRO A 48 -4.33 15.06 3.17
CA PRO A 48 -3.56 15.60 2.05
C PRO A 48 -2.82 14.50 1.28
N GLN A 49 -2.53 14.74 0.01
CA GLN A 49 -1.68 13.87 -0.81
C GLN A 49 -0.29 13.69 -0.16
N ALA A 50 0.37 12.55 -0.43
CA ALA A 50 1.63 12.18 0.19
C ALA A 50 2.71 13.28 0.04
N ILE A 51 2.84 13.89 -1.14
CA ILE A 51 3.78 14.97 -1.38
C ILE A 51 3.51 16.22 -0.49
N GLY A 52 2.24 16.52 -0.26
CA GLY A 52 1.85 17.62 0.64
C GLY A 52 2.15 17.29 2.10
N MET A 53 1.94 16.05 2.52
CA MET A 53 2.31 15.60 3.86
C MET A 53 3.84 15.58 4.04
N ALA A 54 4.58 15.18 3.02
CA ALA A 54 6.05 15.19 3.05
C ALA A 54 6.62 16.58 3.27
N ALA A 55 5.99 17.61 2.70
CA ALA A 55 6.39 19.00 2.88
C ALA A 55 6.31 19.51 4.34
N THR A 56 5.62 18.81 5.22
CA THR A 56 5.56 19.13 6.65
C THR A 56 6.79 18.66 7.43
N TRP A 57 7.51 17.66 6.94
CA TRP A 57 8.61 16.97 7.63
C TRP A 57 8.21 16.35 8.97
N ASP A 58 6.90 16.14 9.20
CA ASP A 58 6.32 15.65 10.46
C ASP A 58 5.99 14.16 10.40
N THR A 59 6.92 13.34 10.82
CA THR A 59 6.76 11.88 10.90
C THR A 59 5.68 11.48 11.92
N ASN A 60 5.47 12.26 12.98
CA ASN A 60 4.48 11.95 14.02
C ASN A 60 3.05 12.13 13.50
N SER A 61 2.80 13.21 12.75
CA SER A 61 1.48 13.41 12.12
C SER A 61 1.20 12.35 11.08
N LEU A 62 2.21 11.97 10.28
CA LEU A 62 2.07 10.90 9.29
C LEU A 62 1.81 9.53 9.94
N PHE A 63 2.50 9.22 11.02
CA PHE A 63 2.21 8.02 11.82
C PHE A 63 0.75 8.00 12.29
N ARG A 64 0.27 9.08 12.92
CA ARG A 64 -1.12 9.17 13.40
C ARG A 64 -2.15 9.05 12.30
N MET A 65 -1.90 9.67 11.15
CA MET A 65 -2.76 9.55 9.98
C MET A 65 -2.87 8.10 9.50
N ALA A 66 -1.74 7.39 9.42
CA ALA A 66 -1.72 5.98 9.02
C ALA A 66 -2.41 5.09 10.06
N ASP A 67 -2.22 5.37 11.35
CA ASP A 67 -2.89 4.67 12.46
C ASP A 67 -4.41 4.83 12.40
N TYR A 68 -4.92 6.05 12.20
CA TYR A 68 -6.35 6.29 12.03
C TYR A 68 -6.91 5.64 10.76
N SER A 69 -6.16 5.67 9.66
CA SER A 69 -6.55 4.96 8.44
C SER A 69 -6.66 3.46 8.64
N ALA A 70 -5.76 2.87 9.43
CA ALA A 70 -5.83 1.46 9.79
C ALA A 70 -7.05 1.13 10.65
N LEU A 71 -7.41 2.01 11.59
CA LEU A 71 -8.64 1.87 12.41
C LEU A 71 -9.90 1.94 11.57
N GLU A 72 -9.99 2.91 10.64
CA GLU A 72 -11.10 2.99 9.69
C GLU A 72 -11.17 1.74 8.81
N GLY A 73 -10.03 1.28 8.29
CA GLY A 73 -9.95 0.05 7.51
C GLY A 73 -10.43 -1.18 8.30
N ARG A 74 -10.08 -1.29 9.58
CA ARG A 74 -10.61 -2.33 10.48
C ARG A 74 -12.11 -2.26 10.64
N ALA A 75 -12.67 -1.08 10.83
CA ALA A 75 -14.12 -0.89 10.95
C ALA A 75 -14.84 -1.32 9.66
N ILE A 76 -14.29 -0.96 8.50
CA ILE A 76 -14.79 -1.35 7.17
C ILE A 76 -14.75 -2.87 7.01
N GLN A 77 -13.62 -3.51 7.32
CA GLN A 77 -13.48 -4.96 7.22
C GLN A 77 -14.45 -5.70 8.16
N ASN A 78 -14.60 -5.23 9.40
CA ASN A 78 -15.57 -5.81 10.32
C ASN A 78 -16.99 -5.73 9.76
N LYS A 79 -17.36 -4.58 9.17
CA LYS A 79 -18.65 -4.42 8.51
C LYS A 79 -18.82 -5.30 7.28
N ALA A 80 -17.75 -5.48 6.51
CA ALA A 80 -17.75 -6.42 5.38
C ALA A 80 -17.95 -7.88 5.83
N ILE A 81 -17.34 -8.28 6.95
CA ILE A 81 -17.53 -9.60 7.56
C ILE A 81 -19.01 -9.79 7.96
N GLU A 82 -19.60 -8.84 8.68
CA GLU A 82 -21.01 -8.88 9.08
C GLU A 82 -21.96 -9.01 7.88
N GLN A 83 -21.60 -8.41 6.75
CA GLN A 83 -22.40 -8.41 5.52
C GLN A 83 -22.07 -9.57 4.56
N GLY A 84 -21.13 -10.45 4.89
CA GLY A 84 -20.69 -11.54 4.01
C GLY A 84 -19.93 -11.07 2.76
N ARG A 85 -19.33 -9.88 2.79
CA ARG A 85 -18.68 -9.19 1.65
C ARG A 85 -17.14 -9.25 1.68
N THR A 86 -16.54 -10.19 2.40
CA THR A 86 -15.10 -10.26 2.66
C THR A 86 -14.22 -10.41 1.43
N ARG A 87 -14.78 -10.85 0.32
CA ARG A 87 -14.05 -11.01 -0.96
C ARG A 87 -14.20 -9.83 -1.93
N GLU A 88 -14.90 -8.79 -1.52
CA GLU A 88 -15.03 -7.61 -2.34
C GLU A 88 -13.76 -6.74 -2.23
N ARG A 89 -13.31 -6.22 -3.37
CA ARG A 89 -12.18 -5.33 -3.46
C ARG A 89 -12.43 -4.05 -2.65
N TYR A 90 -11.37 -3.50 -2.07
CA TYR A 90 -11.35 -2.27 -1.23
C TYR A 90 -12.06 -2.40 0.13
N LEU A 91 -12.36 -3.63 0.57
CA LEU A 91 -12.91 -3.89 1.89
C LEU A 91 -11.96 -4.72 2.78
N GLY A 92 -10.75 -4.99 2.33
CA GLY A 92 -9.74 -5.78 3.04
C GLY A 92 -8.76 -4.93 3.85
N LEU A 93 -7.74 -5.61 4.40
CA LEU A 93 -6.72 -5.04 5.30
C LEU A 93 -5.29 -5.14 4.76
N THR A 94 -5.13 -5.44 3.49
CA THR A 94 -3.83 -5.47 2.79
C THR A 94 -3.76 -4.28 1.85
N TYR A 95 -3.03 -3.24 2.24
CA TYR A 95 -2.99 -1.99 1.50
C TYR A 95 -1.75 -1.89 0.63
N TRP A 96 -1.93 -1.56 -0.64
CA TRP A 96 -0.84 -1.33 -1.59
C TRP A 96 -0.28 0.09 -1.43
N THR A 97 0.35 0.30 -0.28
CA THR A 97 0.85 1.58 0.20
C THR A 97 1.99 1.36 1.22
N PRO A 98 2.91 2.31 1.44
CA PRO A 98 3.06 3.62 0.79
C PRO A 98 3.70 3.54 -0.61
N ASN A 99 3.59 4.62 -1.39
CA ASN A 99 4.38 4.79 -2.59
C ASN A 99 5.74 5.40 -2.20
N ILE A 100 6.79 4.59 -2.22
CA ILE A 100 8.17 4.97 -1.84
C ILE A 100 9.06 5.26 -3.05
N ASN A 101 8.50 5.34 -4.26
CA ASN A 101 9.30 5.70 -5.42
C ASN A 101 9.89 7.11 -5.25
N ILE A 102 11.14 7.27 -5.67
CA ILE A 102 11.80 8.57 -5.71
C ILE A 102 11.27 9.34 -6.92
N PHE A 103 10.73 10.54 -6.69
CA PHE A 103 10.13 11.38 -7.72
C PHE A 103 11.23 12.08 -8.55
N ARG A 104 11.84 11.36 -9.49
CA ARG A 104 12.97 11.87 -10.31
C ARG A 104 12.57 12.51 -11.63
N ASP A 105 11.36 12.25 -12.14
CA ASP A 105 10.91 12.74 -13.45
C ASP A 105 9.57 13.48 -13.30
N PRO A 106 9.54 14.81 -13.56
CA PRO A 106 8.32 15.62 -13.41
C PRO A 106 7.19 15.24 -14.41
N ARG A 107 7.50 14.46 -15.45
CA ARG A 107 6.51 13.96 -16.41
C ARG A 107 5.75 12.73 -15.88
N TRP A 108 6.15 12.19 -14.75
CA TRP A 108 5.45 11.07 -14.14
C TRP A 108 4.13 11.53 -13.49
N GLY A 109 2.99 10.99 -13.96
CA GLY A 109 1.64 11.37 -13.52
C GLY A 109 1.28 10.99 -12.10
N ARG A 110 2.15 10.26 -11.36
CA ARG A 110 1.92 9.79 -9.99
C ARG A 110 2.88 10.41 -8.97
N GLY A 111 3.56 11.48 -9.32
CA GLY A 111 4.51 12.16 -8.42
C GLY A 111 3.87 12.60 -7.10
N GLN A 112 2.61 13.05 -7.11
CA GLN A 112 1.87 13.47 -5.90
C GLN A 112 1.63 12.34 -4.89
N GLU A 113 1.71 11.08 -5.33
CA GLU A 113 1.57 9.93 -4.44
C GLU A 113 2.83 9.63 -3.61
N THR A 114 3.95 10.30 -3.91
CA THR A 114 5.28 10.05 -3.31
C THR A 114 5.60 11.05 -2.21
N TYR A 115 6.66 10.75 -1.46
CA TYR A 115 7.21 11.67 -0.46
C TYR A 115 8.28 12.63 -1.03
N GLY A 116 8.51 12.61 -2.35
CA GLY A 116 9.41 13.54 -3.05
C GLY A 116 10.67 12.89 -3.61
N GLU A 117 11.73 13.68 -3.73
CA GLU A 117 12.95 13.33 -4.44
C GLU A 117 14.05 12.80 -3.54
N ASP A 118 13.99 13.06 -2.24
CA ASP A 118 15.02 12.70 -1.28
C ASP A 118 14.80 11.30 -0.69
N PRO A 119 15.74 10.35 -0.82
CA PRO A 119 15.57 8.99 -0.34
C PRO A 119 15.56 8.90 1.19
N PHE A 120 16.30 9.78 1.91
CA PHE A 120 16.30 9.78 3.37
C PHE A 120 14.96 10.26 3.92
N LEU A 121 14.41 11.36 3.42
CA LEU A 121 13.09 11.86 3.80
C LEU A 121 12.01 10.82 3.50
N THR A 122 12.06 10.22 2.30
CA THR A 122 11.16 9.15 1.89
C THR A 122 11.21 7.96 2.86
N ALA A 123 12.41 7.52 3.24
CA ALA A 123 12.59 6.41 4.18
C ALA A 123 12.01 6.73 5.56
N MET A 124 12.25 7.93 6.09
CA MET A 124 11.76 8.34 7.41
C MET A 124 10.24 8.42 7.44
N LEU A 125 9.63 9.01 6.42
CA LEU A 125 8.18 9.15 6.31
C LEU A 125 7.50 7.79 6.04
N ALA A 126 8.06 6.99 5.13
CA ALA A 126 7.55 5.66 4.84
C ALA A 126 7.59 4.75 6.07
N ARG A 127 8.67 4.78 6.85
CA ARG A 127 8.78 4.05 8.12
C ARG A 127 7.69 4.44 9.11
N ALA A 128 7.44 5.75 9.27
CA ALA A 128 6.39 6.25 10.16
C ALA A 128 5.01 5.79 9.68
N PHE A 129 4.75 5.89 8.37
CA PHE A 129 3.49 5.44 7.76
C PHE A 129 3.25 3.94 7.95
N VAL A 130 4.24 3.10 7.62
CA VAL A 130 4.14 1.64 7.76
C VAL A 130 3.89 1.25 9.21
N HIS A 131 4.62 1.87 10.15
CA HIS A 131 4.46 1.60 11.58
C HIS A 131 3.06 1.99 12.07
N GLY A 132 2.55 3.17 11.71
CA GLY A 132 1.18 3.57 12.04
C GLY A 132 0.13 2.62 11.47
N LEU A 133 0.30 2.22 10.20
CA LEU A 133 -0.65 1.33 9.54
C LEU A 133 -0.66 -0.09 10.13
N GLN A 134 0.51 -0.63 10.46
CA GLN A 134 0.64 -1.99 10.97
C GLN A 134 0.44 -2.10 12.48
N GLY A 135 0.69 -1.02 13.24
CA GLY A 135 0.62 -1.00 14.70
C GLY A 135 1.76 -1.75 15.37
N ASP A 136 1.69 -1.83 16.72
CA ASP A 136 2.79 -2.31 17.58
C ASP A 136 2.61 -3.75 18.08
N ASP A 137 1.49 -4.42 17.75
CA ASP A 137 1.27 -5.79 18.20
C ASP A 137 2.26 -6.74 17.50
N PRO A 138 3.09 -7.51 18.24
CA PRO A 138 4.11 -8.35 17.63
C PRO A 138 3.56 -9.57 16.87
N LYS A 139 2.29 -9.88 17.04
CA LYS A 139 1.62 -11.04 16.44
C LYS A 139 0.57 -10.69 15.43
N TYR A 140 -0.16 -9.61 15.66
CA TYR A 140 -1.31 -9.24 14.84
C TYR A 140 -1.19 -7.82 14.31
N LEU A 141 -1.02 -7.69 13.01
CA LEU A 141 -1.05 -6.38 12.35
C LEU A 141 -2.46 -5.79 12.38
N LYS A 142 -2.57 -4.46 12.56
CA LYS A 142 -3.83 -3.75 12.31
C LYS A 142 -4.25 -3.87 10.86
N ALA A 143 -3.33 -3.57 9.95
CA ALA A 143 -3.43 -3.76 8.52
C ALA A 143 -2.03 -4.08 7.97
N ALA A 144 -1.93 -4.66 6.79
CA ALA A 144 -0.65 -4.94 6.16
C ALA A 144 -0.31 -3.84 5.15
N ALA A 145 0.89 -3.27 5.26
CA ALA A 145 1.45 -2.36 4.28
C ALA A 145 2.18 -3.14 3.16
N CYS A 146 2.21 -2.55 1.97
CA CYS A 146 3.00 -3.03 0.83
C CYS A 146 3.68 -1.83 0.18
N ALA A 147 4.91 -1.56 0.58
CA ALA A 147 5.70 -0.50 -0.02
C ALA A 147 5.89 -0.76 -1.52
N LYS A 148 5.64 0.23 -2.34
CA LYS A 148 5.62 0.11 -3.81
C LYS A 148 6.28 1.31 -4.47
N HIS A 149 6.72 1.18 -5.68
CA HIS A 149 6.77 0.02 -6.59
C HIS A 149 8.20 -0.44 -6.67
N PHE A 150 8.44 -1.74 -6.65
CA PHE A 150 9.81 -2.26 -6.68
C PHE A 150 10.33 -2.23 -8.13
N ALA A 151 11.42 -1.47 -8.44
CA ALA A 151 12.03 -0.49 -7.57
C ALA A 151 12.05 0.92 -8.23
N VAL A 152 12.45 1.04 -9.48
CA VAL A 152 12.71 2.31 -10.19
C VAL A 152 11.50 2.67 -11.08
N HIS A 153 10.35 2.93 -10.51
CA HIS A 153 9.10 3.18 -11.24
C HIS A 153 8.69 4.65 -11.14
N SER A 154 9.35 5.53 -11.88
CA SER A 154 9.03 6.96 -11.91
C SER A 154 9.50 7.65 -13.20
N GLY A 155 9.13 7.07 -14.35
CA GLY A 155 9.40 7.64 -15.67
C GLY A 155 8.23 8.41 -16.26
N PRO A 156 8.35 8.87 -17.52
CA PRO A 156 7.28 9.59 -18.21
C PRO A 156 5.97 8.79 -18.20
N GLU A 157 4.85 9.47 -17.92
CA GLU A 157 3.54 8.83 -17.75
C GLU A 157 3.08 8.05 -18.99
N PRO A 158 3.25 8.54 -20.24
CA PRO A 158 2.77 7.81 -21.41
C PRO A 158 3.43 6.44 -21.62
N SER A 159 4.66 6.27 -21.17
CA SER A 159 5.46 5.06 -21.38
C SER A 159 5.70 4.23 -20.12
N ARG A 160 5.19 4.64 -18.96
CA ARG A 160 5.49 4.03 -17.66
C ARG A 160 5.22 2.52 -17.55
N HIS A 161 4.37 1.96 -18.40
CA HIS A 161 4.06 0.53 -18.43
C HIS A 161 4.90 -0.29 -19.41
N VAL A 162 5.70 0.36 -20.25
CA VAL A 162 6.46 -0.30 -21.31
C VAL A 162 7.95 0.06 -21.31
N ASP A 163 8.32 1.21 -20.71
CA ASP A 163 9.71 1.62 -20.61
C ASP A 163 10.51 0.71 -19.68
N ASN A 164 11.75 0.49 -20.06
CA ASN A 164 12.74 -0.19 -19.22
C ASN A 164 13.66 0.84 -18.58
N PHE A 165 13.62 0.94 -17.26
CA PHE A 165 14.45 1.86 -16.46
C PHE A 165 15.67 1.12 -15.93
N ASN A 166 16.85 1.47 -16.45
CA ASN A 166 18.13 0.86 -16.08
C ASN A 166 19.00 1.89 -15.33
N PRO A 167 18.85 1.99 -14.00
CA PRO A 167 19.73 2.83 -13.19
C PRO A 167 21.14 2.24 -13.19
N SER A 168 22.16 3.07 -12.93
CA SER A 168 23.48 2.56 -12.63
C SER A 168 23.45 1.71 -11.35
N THR A 169 24.43 0.82 -11.17
CA THR A 169 24.55 0.05 -9.92
C THR A 169 24.69 0.98 -8.71
N TYR A 170 25.40 2.09 -8.87
CA TYR A 170 25.54 3.10 -7.83
C TYR A 170 24.18 3.70 -7.47
N ASP A 171 23.44 4.22 -8.43
CA ASP A 171 22.12 4.83 -8.18
C ASP A 171 21.13 3.84 -7.57
N LEU A 172 21.18 2.57 -7.99
CA LEU A 172 20.31 1.52 -7.45
C LEU A 172 20.51 1.31 -5.95
N TRP A 173 21.75 1.38 -5.47
CA TRP A 173 22.06 1.16 -4.05
C TRP A 173 22.07 2.43 -3.22
N ASP A 174 22.31 3.59 -3.83
CA ASP A 174 22.36 4.87 -3.12
C ASP A 174 20.98 5.52 -2.99
N THR A 175 20.16 5.39 -4.02
CA THR A 175 18.91 6.16 -4.15
C THR A 175 17.65 5.28 -4.11
N TYR A 176 17.68 4.08 -4.74
CA TYR A 176 16.52 3.20 -4.91
C TYR A 176 16.62 1.94 -4.04
#